data_ca2bcf9922c13ac9720031fc638a9675
#
_entry.id   ca2bcf9922c13ac9720031fc638a9675
#
_cell.length_a   1.000
_cell.length_b   1.000
_cell.length_c   1.000
_cell.angle_alpha   90.00
_cell.angle_beta   90.00
_cell.angle_gamma   90.00
#
_symmetry.space_group_name_H-M   'P 1'
#
loop_
_entity.id
_entity.type
_entity.pdbx_description
1 polymer ?
#
loop_
_entity_poly.entity_id
_entity_poly.type
_entity_poly.pdbx_seq_one_letter_code
_entity_poly.pdbx_strand_id
1 'polypeptide(L)'
;MVDDRWTVFGCAALLVVGSAVLHGCGGGSDGDAPVPAPPSAEIRVSHLSPVAAGCTGGATLGAFFVNAEVEPWLAIDRRDGSHWIAAWQQDRWSNGGARALVSAVSFDSGARWQAQLHPMSRCGGAAPGSSGDFERVTDTWVDFAPDGTAHLMGLATTGPSLVDGSASAMLVSRSTDGGRTWSTPVALIHDHGVHHNDKNTLTADPIDASRVYAVWNRLDRLGNGPTMFTRSTDGGRSWEAARAIVTPRAFAPSVTERSTTIGNRIVVLEGGPWRGALVNVYTQTDVANGMTIRRVAAVHSFDQGLTWSAPSLVGQLRSVGTRDAATGVRVRDGNILPAIATAPDGTVWVAWQDARFNAGTRDAIVLARSIDAGRSWSEPMAINREADAAAFTPVVHVRADGRVGVLHYDLRHDTPAPDTLMADAWLVTSHDGMNWSETHVAGPFDMTEAPSAGGLFLGDYQGLASTGAHFVALIAIANRDANNRTDLYSVRRDPDSPMAQARVRHHRARTMPPALPPNAAARFAAAQHHATLEAMERRVAGWGRRAGARTAR
;
A
#
# COMPACT_ATOMS: atom_id res chain seq x y z
N MET A 1 49.03 52.08 1.14
CA MET A 1 48.93 53.17 2.13
C MET A 1 47.90 52.65 3.12
N VAL A 2 48.34 51.97 4.22
CA VAL A 2 48.66 52.55 5.53
C VAL A 2 47.33 53.04 6.19
N ASP A 3 46.83 52.64 7.34
CA ASP A 3 47.38 52.01 8.54
C ASP A 3 46.22 51.53 9.45
N ASP A 4 46.38 50.46 10.09
CA ASP A 4 46.44 50.10 11.50
C ASP A 4 45.69 50.94 12.56
N ARG A 5 44.92 50.31 13.50
CA ARG A 5 45.25 50.10 14.94
C ARG A 5 44.04 49.70 15.79
N TRP A 6 44.13 48.57 16.38
CA TRP A 6 44.03 48.11 17.77
C TRP A 6 43.44 49.06 18.83
N THR A 7 42.53 48.57 19.66
CA THR A 7 42.60 48.69 21.12
C THR A 7 41.80 47.61 21.86
N VAL A 8 42.48 46.96 22.81
CA VAL A 8 42.02 46.01 23.82
C VAL A 8 41.79 46.77 25.14
N PHE A 9 40.81 46.36 25.95
CA PHE A 9 40.73 46.49 27.43
C PHE A 9 39.45 45.74 27.85
N GLY A 10 39.34 44.90 28.86
CA GLY A 10 40.16 44.61 30.02
C GLY A 10 39.22 44.06 31.10
N CYS A 11 39.63 43.02 31.79
CA CYS A 11 38.99 42.27 32.86
C CYS A 11 38.41 43.06 34.01
N ALA A 12 37.36 42.53 34.69
CA ALA A 12 37.27 42.56 36.16
C ALA A 12 36.49 41.34 36.69
N ALA A 13 37.16 40.51 37.43
CA ALA A 13 36.63 39.42 38.24
C ALA A 13 36.17 39.99 39.60
N LEU A 14 35.09 39.46 40.14
CA LEU A 14 34.75 39.62 41.59
C LEU A 14 34.47 38.24 42.17
N LEU A 15 35.40 37.82 43.05
CA LEU A 15 35.30 36.70 43.98
C LEU A 15 34.44 37.16 45.16
N VAL A 16 33.47 36.30 45.56
CA VAL A 16 32.91 36.33 46.92
C VAL A 16 33.01 34.92 47.50
N VAL A 17 33.77 34.85 48.59
CA VAL A 17 33.99 33.68 49.44
C VAL A 17 32.88 33.62 50.48
N GLY A 18 32.32 32.44 50.71
CA GLY A 18 31.34 32.22 51.80
C GLY A 18 31.19 30.73 52.15
N SER A 19 31.90 30.36 53.15
CA SER A 19 31.92 29.30 54.15
C SER A 19 31.06 28.06 54.00
N ALA A 20 31.77 26.94 54.11
CA ALA A 20 31.29 25.59 54.26
C ALA A 20 30.61 25.34 55.63
N VAL A 21 29.55 24.56 55.63
CA VAL A 21 29.11 23.73 56.76
C VAL A 21 28.96 22.28 56.28
N LEU A 22 29.84 21.44 56.78
CA LEU A 22 29.77 19.96 56.64
C LEU A 22 28.67 19.41 57.55
N HIS A 23 27.71 18.67 56.95
CA HIS A 23 27.02 17.58 57.65
C HIS A 23 26.97 16.38 56.74
N GLY A 24 27.53 15.30 57.18
CA GLY A 24 27.64 14.07 56.45
C GLY A 24 26.45 13.13 56.65
N CYS A 25 26.53 12.07 55.86
CA CYS A 25 25.89 10.76 55.95
C CYS A 25 24.61 10.52 55.15
N GLY A 26 24.73 9.61 54.23
CA GLY A 26 23.62 8.85 53.67
C GLY A 26 23.80 8.59 52.17
N GLY A 27 24.58 7.53 51.80
CA GLY A 27 24.66 7.06 50.44
C GLY A 27 23.30 6.51 49.96
N GLY A 28 22.82 7.03 48.87
CA GLY A 28 21.78 6.49 48.06
C GLY A 28 22.13 6.90 46.63
N SER A 29 22.68 5.98 45.84
CA SER A 29 22.82 6.16 44.42
C SER A 29 21.43 6.07 43.82
N ASP A 30 20.76 7.21 43.74
CA ASP A 30 19.61 7.35 42.83
C ASP A 30 20.16 7.26 41.39
N GLY A 31 20.12 6.03 40.86
CA GLY A 31 20.32 5.83 39.44
C GLY A 31 19.26 6.66 38.70
N ASP A 32 19.69 7.63 37.93
CA ASP A 32 18.85 8.34 36.99
C ASP A 32 18.05 7.31 36.19
N ALA A 33 16.75 7.20 36.48
CA ALA A 33 15.85 6.41 35.66
C ALA A 33 15.93 7.00 34.23
N PRO A 34 16.17 6.17 33.22
CA PRO A 34 16.29 6.68 31.86
C PRO A 34 15.02 7.48 31.53
N VAL A 35 15.21 8.74 31.14
CA VAL A 35 14.13 9.62 30.67
C VAL A 35 13.41 8.84 29.58
N PRO A 36 12.10 8.58 29.68
CA PRO A 36 11.36 7.86 28.66
C PRO A 36 11.54 8.59 27.32
N ALA A 37 12.03 7.90 26.29
CA ALA A 37 12.03 8.46 24.96
C ALA A 37 10.59 8.91 24.63
N PRO A 38 10.39 10.10 24.06
CA PRO A 38 9.05 10.57 23.70
C PRO A 38 8.36 9.50 22.85
N PRO A 39 7.05 9.26 23.03
CA PRO A 39 6.31 8.35 22.16
C PRO A 39 6.59 8.77 20.73
N SER A 40 6.91 7.81 19.85
CA SER A 40 7.16 8.07 18.43
C SER A 40 5.95 8.83 17.89
N ALA A 41 6.12 10.12 17.61
CA ALA A 41 5.04 10.99 17.17
C ALA A 41 4.53 10.50 15.80
N GLU A 42 3.22 10.50 15.63
CA GLU A 42 2.59 10.47 14.32
C GLU A 42 2.91 11.78 13.63
N ILE A 43 3.66 11.73 12.52
CA ILE A 43 4.03 12.93 11.78
C ILE A 43 3.12 13.00 10.55
N ARG A 44 2.33 14.06 10.48
CA ARG A 44 1.49 14.32 9.31
C ARG A 44 2.37 14.57 8.08
N VAL A 45 2.12 13.82 7.00
CA VAL A 45 2.85 13.88 5.72
C VAL A 45 2.08 14.72 4.71
N SER A 46 0.77 14.55 4.65
CA SER A 46 -0.11 15.31 3.76
C SER A 46 -0.42 16.71 4.34
N HIS A 47 -0.78 17.62 3.45
CA HIS A 47 -1.23 18.97 3.74
C HIS A 47 -2.53 19.23 2.97
N LEU A 48 -3.04 20.46 3.05
CA LEU A 48 -4.16 20.85 2.19
C LEU A 48 -3.81 20.63 0.72
N SER A 49 -4.81 20.22 -0.06
CA SER A 49 -4.64 19.89 -1.47
C SER A 49 -3.93 20.99 -2.26
N PRO A 50 -2.82 20.68 -2.94
CA PRO A 50 -2.14 21.64 -3.81
C PRO A 50 -2.86 21.78 -5.18
N VAL A 51 -3.94 21.06 -5.41
CA VAL A 51 -4.71 21.10 -6.66
C VAL A 51 -5.51 22.40 -6.73
N ALA A 52 -5.47 23.06 -7.87
CA ALA A 52 -6.22 24.31 -8.09
C ALA A 52 -7.71 24.16 -7.75
N ALA A 53 -8.26 25.12 -7.02
CA ALA A 53 -9.67 25.09 -6.63
C ALA A 53 -10.58 24.95 -7.86
N GLY A 54 -11.57 24.06 -7.76
CA GLY A 54 -12.54 23.80 -8.84
C GLY A 54 -12.01 23.01 -10.03
N CYS A 55 -10.73 22.60 -10.07
CA CYS A 55 -10.23 21.75 -11.16
C CYS A 55 -10.94 20.39 -11.12
N THR A 56 -11.61 20.00 -12.20
CA THR A 56 -12.24 18.68 -12.38
C THR A 56 -11.50 17.82 -13.40
N GLY A 57 -10.50 18.37 -14.09
CA GLY A 57 -9.80 17.72 -15.20
C GLY A 57 -10.67 17.47 -16.44
N GLY A 58 -11.91 17.98 -16.46
CA GLY A 58 -12.92 17.69 -17.48
C GLY A 58 -13.84 16.52 -17.11
N ALA A 59 -13.65 15.89 -15.94
CA ALA A 59 -14.52 14.82 -15.46
C ALA A 59 -15.92 15.39 -15.12
N THR A 60 -16.97 14.74 -15.64
CA THR A 60 -18.37 15.18 -15.49
C THR A 60 -19.19 14.29 -14.56
N LEU A 61 -18.61 13.19 -14.09
CA LEU A 61 -19.31 12.17 -13.30
C LEU A 61 -18.65 11.98 -11.94
N GLY A 62 -19.48 11.81 -10.90
CA GLY A 62 -19.07 11.62 -9.52
C GLY A 62 -18.85 12.95 -8.80
N ALA A 63 -18.66 12.86 -7.50
CA ALA A 63 -18.18 13.94 -6.62
C ALA A 63 -16.76 13.62 -6.18
N PHE A 64 -15.93 14.62 -5.96
CA PHE A 64 -14.62 14.44 -5.34
C PHE A 64 -14.63 14.97 -3.92
N PHE A 65 -13.85 14.33 -3.08
CA PHE A 65 -13.62 14.73 -1.71
C PHE A 65 -12.31 15.53 -1.66
N VAL A 66 -12.43 16.84 -1.47
CA VAL A 66 -11.26 17.74 -1.33
C VAL A 66 -10.48 17.34 -0.07
N ASN A 67 -9.15 17.43 -0.14
CA ASN A 67 -8.25 17.04 0.95
C ASN A 67 -8.50 15.60 1.45
N ALA A 68 -8.89 14.70 0.54
CA ALA A 68 -8.97 13.27 0.84
C ALA A 68 -7.76 12.58 0.19
N GLU A 69 -6.79 12.22 1.02
CA GLU A 69 -5.58 11.51 0.65
C GLU A 69 -5.77 10.02 0.95
N VAL A 70 -5.58 9.17 -0.05
CA VAL A 70 -5.79 7.73 0.05
C VAL A 70 -4.74 6.94 -0.72
N GLU A 71 -4.63 5.65 -0.44
CA GLU A 71 -3.70 4.72 -1.10
C GLU A 71 -2.24 5.21 -1.02
N PRO A 72 -1.72 5.43 0.20
CA PRO A 72 -0.34 5.89 0.37
C PRO A 72 0.67 4.78 0.10
N TRP A 73 1.80 5.14 -0.51
CA TRP A 73 2.96 4.29 -0.66
C TRP A 73 4.24 4.99 -0.22
N LEU A 74 5.19 4.25 0.37
CA LEU A 74 6.43 4.77 0.95
C LEU A 74 7.64 4.01 0.39
N ALA A 75 8.65 4.75 -0.05
CA ALA A 75 9.98 4.24 -0.36
C ALA A 75 11.03 4.97 0.49
N ILE A 76 12.06 4.24 0.93
CA ILE A 76 13.22 4.77 1.66
C ILE A 76 14.47 4.47 0.83
N ASP A 77 15.32 5.47 0.62
CA ASP A 77 16.58 5.30 -0.10
C ASP A 77 17.51 4.37 0.72
N ARG A 78 17.91 3.26 0.11
CA ARG A 78 18.77 2.25 0.76
C ARG A 78 20.17 2.75 1.09
N ARG A 79 20.63 3.82 0.42
CA ARG A 79 21.93 4.47 0.64
C ARG A 79 21.89 5.48 1.78
N ASP A 80 20.70 6.07 2.00
CA ASP A 80 20.46 7.08 3.02
C ASP A 80 19.11 6.84 3.69
N GLY A 81 19.12 6.16 4.82
CA GLY A 81 17.91 5.85 5.59
C GLY A 81 17.18 7.08 6.13
N SER A 82 17.71 8.30 5.95
CA SER A 82 17.02 9.55 6.28
C SER A 82 16.23 10.12 5.09
N HIS A 83 16.44 9.60 3.88
CA HIS A 83 15.81 10.06 2.65
C HIS A 83 14.61 9.18 2.27
N TRP A 84 13.41 9.77 2.33
CA TRP A 84 12.12 9.08 2.13
C TRP A 84 11.30 9.77 1.05
N ILE A 85 10.55 9.00 0.29
CA ILE A 85 9.50 9.51 -0.61
C ILE A 85 8.18 8.80 -0.27
N ALA A 86 7.18 9.61 0.08
CA ALA A 86 5.78 9.20 0.18
C ALA A 86 5.05 9.60 -1.11
N ALA A 87 4.08 8.79 -1.55
CA ALA A 87 3.24 9.13 -2.69
C ALA A 87 1.79 8.67 -2.45
N TRP A 88 0.81 9.43 -2.97
CA TRP A 88 -0.61 9.15 -2.73
C TRP A 88 -1.53 9.74 -3.79
N GLN A 89 -2.79 9.30 -3.74
CA GLN A 89 -3.89 9.93 -4.49
C GLN A 89 -4.43 11.13 -3.73
N GLN A 90 -4.53 12.27 -4.40
CA GLN A 90 -5.01 13.52 -3.85
C GLN A 90 -6.41 13.86 -4.38
N ASP A 91 -7.33 14.16 -3.48
CA ASP A 91 -8.72 14.53 -3.78
C ASP A 91 -9.47 13.39 -4.49
N ARG A 92 -9.78 12.35 -3.74
CA ARG A 92 -10.43 11.12 -4.23
C ARG A 92 -11.81 11.36 -4.82
N TRP A 93 -12.08 10.77 -6.00
CA TRP A 93 -13.41 10.72 -6.59
C TRP A 93 -14.24 9.56 -6.01
N SER A 94 -15.54 9.81 -5.80
CA SER A 94 -16.49 8.82 -5.24
C SER A 94 -16.68 7.58 -6.12
N ASN A 95 -16.41 7.69 -7.42
CA ASN A 95 -16.58 6.63 -8.42
C ASN A 95 -15.28 6.16 -9.08
N GLY A 96 -14.13 6.46 -8.48
CA GLY A 96 -12.81 5.96 -8.90
C GLY A 96 -11.86 7.05 -9.35
N GLY A 97 -10.56 6.82 -9.08
CA GLY A 97 -9.49 7.77 -9.35
C GLY A 97 -9.48 8.98 -8.42
N ALA A 98 -8.52 9.84 -8.62
CA ALA A 98 -8.33 11.08 -7.90
C ALA A 98 -8.05 12.23 -8.88
N ARG A 99 -8.03 13.47 -8.36
CA ARG A 99 -7.74 14.66 -9.19
C ARG A 99 -6.28 14.71 -9.59
N ALA A 100 -5.37 14.26 -8.70
CA ALA A 100 -3.94 14.26 -8.95
C ALA A 100 -3.23 13.15 -8.15
N LEU A 101 -1.99 12.84 -8.54
CA LEU A 101 -1.01 12.19 -7.68
C LEU A 101 -0.12 13.27 -7.06
N VAL A 102 0.21 13.06 -5.78
CA VAL A 102 1.17 13.86 -5.04
C VAL A 102 2.28 12.94 -4.54
N SER A 103 3.52 13.39 -4.59
CA SER A 103 4.60 12.84 -3.78
C SER A 103 5.10 13.87 -2.80
N ALA A 104 5.64 13.41 -1.68
CA ALA A 104 6.37 14.25 -0.74
C ALA A 104 7.72 13.61 -0.42
N VAL A 105 8.77 14.43 -0.37
CA VAL A 105 10.14 14.00 -0.05
C VAL A 105 10.56 14.53 1.30
N SER A 106 11.24 13.70 2.08
CA SER A 106 11.91 14.05 3.32
C SER A 106 13.38 13.64 3.26
N PHE A 107 14.28 14.49 3.79
CA PHE A 107 15.72 14.23 3.92
C PHE A 107 16.17 14.19 5.39
N ASP A 108 15.22 14.15 6.32
CA ASP A 108 15.44 14.18 7.77
C ASP A 108 14.63 13.10 8.50
N SER A 109 14.52 11.92 7.88
CA SER A 109 13.83 10.76 8.45
C SER A 109 12.35 11.00 8.74
N GLY A 110 11.67 11.74 7.86
CA GLY A 110 10.24 12.00 7.94
C GLY A 110 9.87 13.16 8.89
N ALA A 111 10.84 13.93 9.42
CA ALA A 111 10.52 15.06 10.30
C ALA A 111 9.89 16.24 9.54
N ARG A 112 10.29 16.46 8.30
CA ARG A 112 9.73 17.47 7.40
C ARG A 112 9.51 16.89 6.02
N TRP A 113 8.47 17.36 5.33
CA TRP A 113 8.06 16.87 4.03
C TRP A 113 7.86 18.03 3.05
N GLN A 114 8.32 17.84 1.82
CA GLN A 114 8.11 18.76 0.71
C GLN A 114 7.27 18.06 -0.35
N ALA A 115 6.02 18.50 -0.52
CA ALA A 115 5.07 17.91 -1.45
C ALA A 115 5.13 18.56 -2.84
N GLN A 116 4.80 17.76 -3.88
CA GLN A 116 4.68 18.22 -5.26
C GLN A 116 3.64 17.42 -6.04
N LEU A 117 3.01 18.08 -7.01
CA LEU A 117 2.07 17.47 -7.97
C LEU A 117 2.83 16.77 -9.10
N HIS A 118 2.22 15.70 -9.63
CA HIS A 118 2.69 15.01 -10.82
C HIS A 118 1.82 15.30 -12.04
N PRO A 119 2.41 15.66 -13.19
CA PRO A 119 1.66 15.98 -14.42
C PRO A 119 1.17 14.69 -15.12
N MET A 120 0.44 13.84 -14.38
CA MET A 120 -0.20 12.60 -14.84
C MET A 120 -1.72 12.71 -14.95
N SER A 121 -2.24 13.91 -14.70
CA SER A 121 -3.63 14.31 -14.93
C SER A 121 -3.68 15.82 -15.21
N ARG A 122 -4.78 16.30 -15.78
CA ARG A 122 -5.00 17.74 -16.04
C ARG A 122 -4.93 18.54 -14.75
N CYS A 123 -5.55 18.05 -13.67
CA CYS A 123 -5.48 18.69 -12.35
C CYS A 123 -4.11 18.55 -11.68
N GLY A 124 -3.31 17.59 -12.08
CA GLY A 124 -1.91 17.42 -11.67
C GLY A 124 -0.93 18.31 -12.43
N GLY A 125 -1.42 19.13 -13.37
CA GLY A 125 -0.60 20.06 -14.15
C GLY A 125 -0.16 19.54 -15.52
N ALA A 126 -0.76 18.47 -16.04
CA ALA A 126 -0.48 17.99 -17.39
C ALA A 126 -0.95 19.01 -18.43
N ALA A 127 -0.06 19.30 -19.40
CA ALA A 127 -0.42 20.17 -20.52
C ALA A 127 -1.36 19.45 -21.50
N PRO A 128 -2.27 20.17 -22.18
CA PRO A 128 -3.10 19.59 -23.23
C PRO A 128 -2.27 18.88 -24.30
N GLY A 129 -2.66 17.66 -24.66
CA GLY A 129 -1.97 16.82 -25.65
C GLY A 129 -0.66 16.17 -25.18
N SER A 130 -0.26 16.36 -23.91
CA SER A 130 0.88 15.66 -23.31
C SER A 130 0.53 14.21 -22.96
N SER A 131 1.54 13.40 -22.63
CA SER A 131 1.35 12.02 -22.15
C SER A 131 0.52 11.90 -20.87
N GLY A 132 0.37 12.98 -20.09
CA GLY A 132 -0.42 13.03 -18.87
C GLY A 132 -1.80 13.70 -19.02
N ASP A 133 -2.25 14.04 -20.25
CA ASP A 133 -3.53 14.72 -20.51
C ASP A 133 -4.75 13.82 -20.29
N PHE A 134 -4.99 13.46 -19.02
CA PHE A 134 -6.12 12.64 -18.57
C PHE A 134 -7.00 13.38 -17.56
N GLU A 135 -8.26 12.95 -17.42
CA GLU A 135 -9.20 13.51 -16.46
C GLU A 135 -8.84 13.20 -15.02
N ARG A 136 -8.33 11.99 -14.76
CA ARG A 136 -8.06 11.43 -13.42
C ARG A 136 -6.80 10.60 -13.43
N VAL A 137 -6.28 10.39 -12.23
CA VAL A 137 -5.15 9.50 -11.99
C VAL A 137 -5.35 8.73 -10.68
N THR A 138 -4.72 7.55 -10.55
CA THR A 138 -4.91 6.66 -9.40
C THR A 138 -3.72 5.69 -9.28
N ASP A 139 -3.73 4.84 -8.23
CA ASP A 139 -2.82 3.71 -8.04
C ASP A 139 -1.34 4.13 -8.09
N THR A 140 -0.98 5.07 -7.21
CA THR A 140 0.39 5.58 -7.14
C THR A 140 1.35 4.56 -6.55
N TRP A 141 2.57 4.49 -7.10
CA TRP A 141 3.65 3.66 -6.62
C TRP A 141 4.99 4.37 -6.76
N VAL A 142 5.87 4.26 -5.77
CA VAL A 142 7.21 4.86 -5.82
C VAL A 142 8.24 3.87 -5.30
N ASP A 143 9.43 3.83 -5.93
CA ASP A 143 10.53 3.00 -5.47
C ASP A 143 11.89 3.64 -5.83
N PHE A 144 12.95 3.26 -5.10
CA PHE A 144 14.32 3.70 -5.30
C PHE A 144 15.17 2.60 -5.91
N ALA A 145 15.88 2.94 -6.98
CA ALA A 145 17.00 2.14 -7.48
C ALA A 145 18.24 2.28 -6.57
N PRO A 146 19.19 1.32 -6.60
CA PRO A 146 20.38 1.34 -5.74
C PRO A 146 21.34 2.51 -5.99
N ASP A 147 21.20 3.24 -7.10
CA ASP A 147 21.93 4.48 -7.36
C ASP A 147 21.22 5.74 -6.82
N GLY A 148 20.00 5.58 -6.25
CA GLY A 148 19.14 6.63 -5.71
C GLY A 148 18.27 7.32 -6.73
N THR A 149 18.23 6.83 -7.95
CA THR A 149 17.19 7.21 -8.90
C THR A 149 15.84 6.74 -8.35
N ALA A 150 14.87 7.66 -8.23
CA ALA A 150 13.51 7.33 -7.83
C ALA A 150 12.62 7.19 -9.07
N HIS A 151 11.69 6.25 -9.01
CA HIS A 151 10.68 6.00 -10.04
C HIS A 151 9.29 6.09 -9.43
N LEU A 152 8.37 6.78 -10.10
CA LEU A 152 6.98 6.92 -9.67
C LEU A 152 6.08 6.48 -10.82
N MET A 153 5.09 5.64 -10.50
CA MET A 153 4.11 5.11 -11.46
C MET A 153 2.69 5.47 -11.02
N GLY A 154 1.80 5.67 -12.00
CA GLY A 154 0.38 5.88 -11.80
C GLY A 154 -0.46 5.40 -12.96
N LEU A 155 -1.72 5.08 -12.69
CA LEU A 155 -2.76 4.80 -13.66
C LEU A 155 -3.55 6.08 -13.96
N ALA A 156 -3.51 6.54 -15.21
CA ALA A 156 -4.28 7.69 -15.67
C ALA A 156 -5.51 7.26 -16.47
N THR A 157 -6.64 7.98 -16.32
CA THR A 157 -7.90 7.60 -16.97
C THR A 157 -8.70 8.80 -17.48
N THR A 158 -9.43 8.59 -18.57
CA THR A 158 -10.43 9.52 -19.12
C THR A 158 -11.73 8.75 -19.35
N GLY A 159 -12.84 9.30 -18.88
CA GLY A 159 -14.17 8.71 -19.01
C GLY A 159 -14.37 7.45 -18.16
N PRO A 160 -15.57 6.83 -18.26
CA PRO A 160 -15.87 5.54 -17.61
C PRO A 160 -15.08 4.40 -18.26
N SER A 161 -14.63 3.43 -17.45
CA SER A 161 -13.84 2.29 -17.97
C SER A 161 -14.62 1.44 -18.97
N LEU A 162 -13.93 0.93 -20.01
CA LEU A 162 -14.43 -0.06 -20.99
C LEU A 162 -15.60 0.40 -21.87
N VAL A 163 -15.77 1.71 -22.06
CA VAL A 163 -16.74 2.29 -23.00
C VAL A 163 -16.03 3.08 -24.09
N ASP A 164 -16.71 3.26 -25.24
CA ASP A 164 -16.17 4.04 -26.34
C ASP A 164 -15.90 5.49 -25.90
N GLY A 165 -14.76 6.03 -26.30
CA GLY A 165 -14.28 7.34 -25.88
C GLY A 165 -13.54 7.37 -24.53
N SER A 166 -13.50 6.26 -23.79
CA SER A 166 -12.66 6.15 -22.59
C SER A 166 -11.20 5.85 -22.96
N ALA A 167 -10.30 6.19 -22.03
CA ALA A 167 -8.89 5.85 -22.13
C ALA A 167 -8.32 5.45 -20.78
N SER A 168 -7.29 4.59 -20.76
CA SER A 168 -6.46 4.30 -19.59
C SER A 168 -5.01 4.12 -20.00
N ALA A 169 -4.08 4.66 -19.20
CA ALA A 169 -2.65 4.56 -19.45
C ALA A 169 -1.88 4.29 -18.17
N MET A 170 -0.80 3.51 -18.28
CA MET A 170 0.21 3.36 -17.22
C MET A 170 1.33 4.36 -17.47
N LEU A 171 1.50 5.30 -16.56
CA LEU A 171 2.46 6.40 -16.67
C LEU A 171 3.57 6.24 -15.66
N VAL A 172 4.83 6.48 -16.08
CA VAL A 172 6.01 6.45 -15.21
C VAL A 172 6.83 7.73 -15.36
N SER A 173 7.26 8.31 -14.25
CA SER A 173 8.25 9.38 -14.17
C SER A 173 9.46 8.92 -13.34
N ARG A 174 10.62 9.52 -13.61
CA ARG A 174 11.85 9.27 -12.85
C ARG A 174 12.44 10.57 -12.31
N SER A 175 13.13 10.45 -11.17
CA SER A 175 13.88 11.53 -10.53
C SER A 175 15.32 11.09 -10.31
N THR A 176 16.27 11.97 -10.60
CA THR A 176 17.72 11.75 -10.35
C THR A 176 18.29 12.66 -9.28
N ASP A 177 17.45 13.46 -8.64
CA ASP A 177 17.80 14.42 -7.61
C ASP A 177 17.11 14.15 -6.26
N GLY A 178 16.73 12.88 -6.05
CA GLY A 178 16.12 12.42 -4.81
C GLY A 178 14.66 12.79 -4.66
N GLY A 179 13.91 12.90 -5.74
CA GLY A 179 12.47 13.22 -5.71
C GLY A 179 12.16 14.71 -5.67
N ARG A 180 13.17 15.59 -5.83
CA ARG A 180 12.93 17.05 -5.88
C ARG A 180 12.34 17.49 -7.20
N THR A 181 12.75 16.87 -8.30
CA THR A 181 12.17 17.08 -9.63
C THR A 181 11.97 15.75 -10.35
N TRP A 182 11.01 15.72 -11.26
CA TRP A 182 10.61 14.51 -11.98
C TRP A 182 10.59 14.74 -13.49
N SER A 183 10.93 13.72 -14.25
CA SER A 183 10.84 13.75 -15.71
C SER A 183 9.37 13.85 -16.15
N THR A 184 9.17 14.31 -17.38
CA THR A 184 7.87 14.16 -18.06
C THR A 184 7.44 12.69 -18.02
N PRO A 185 6.16 12.39 -17.72
CA PRO A 185 5.65 11.03 -17.70
C PRO A 185 5.80 10.32 -19.06
N VAL A 186 6.20 9.05 -19.01
CA VAL A 186 6.25 8.15 -20.17
C VAL A 186 5.10 7.15 -20.05
N ALA A 187 4.35 6.94 -21.13
CA ALA A 187 3.29 5.93 -21.17
C ALA A 187 3.88 4.56 -21.51
N LEU A 188 3.72 3.60 -20.60
CA LEU A 188 4.09 2.19 -20.80
C LEU A 188 3.06 1.45 -21.67
N ILE A 189 1.82 1.86 -21.56
CA ILE A 189 0.68 1.44 -22.39
C ILE A 189 -0.36 2.55 -22.38
N HIS A 190 -1.11 2.68 -23.48
CA HIS A 190 -2.25 3.57 -23.62
C HIS A 190 -3.36 2.84 -24.37
N ASP A 191 -4.44 2.55 -23.69
CA ASP A 191 -5.61 1.85 -24.21
C ASP A 191 -6.82 2.76 -24.33
N HIS A 192 -7.67 2.45 -25.31
CA HIS A 192 -8.92 3.16 -25.59
C HIS A 192 -10.10 2.18 -25.60
N GLY A 193 -11.16 2.50 -24.90
CA GLY A 193 -12.51 1.93 -25.00
C GLY A 193 -12.70 0.42 -24.80
N VAL A 194 -11.84 -0.41 -25.36
CA VAL A 194 -11.98 -1.88 -25.34
C VAL A 194 -11.19 -2.55 -24.23
N HIS A 195 -10.18 -1.86 -23.69
CA HIS A 195 -9.38 -2.35 -22.58
C HIS A 195 -9.26 -1.30 -21.48
N HIS A 196 -9.10 -1.77 -20.25
CA HIS A 196 -8.85 -0.93 -19.09
C HIS A 196 -7.68 -1.53 -18.29
N ASN A 197 -6.70 -0.69 -18.00
CA ASN A 197 -5.58 -1.04 -17.15
C ASN A 197 -5.93 -0.73 -15.70
N ASP A 198 -5.48 -1.58 -14.74
CA ASP A 198 -5.82 -1.42 -13.32
C ASP A 198 -4.73 -2.04 -12.42
N LYS A 199 -4.60 -1.53 -11.19
CA LYS A 199 -3.77 -2.08 -10.11
C LYS A 199 -2.31 -2.34 -10.51
N ASN A 200 -1.64 -1.25 -10.84
CA ASN A 200 -0.22 -1.26 -11.18
C ASN A 200 0.69 -1.26 -9.96
N THR A 201 1.87 -1.85 -10.13
CA THR A 201 3.02 -1.67 -9.25
C THR A 201 4.31 -1.54 -10.04
N LEU A 202 5.30 -0.88 -9.43
CA LEU A 202 6.63 -0.68 -9.98
C LEU A 202 7.66 -1.16 -8.96
N THR A 203 8.72 -1.83 -9.44
CA THR A 203 9.85 -2.28 -8.63
C THR A 203 11.15 -1.87 -9.32
N ALA A 204 11.91 -0.98 -8.69
CA ALA A 204 13.29 -0.76 -9.05
C ALA A 204 14.12 -1.96 -8.56
N ASP A 205 14.97 -2.52 -9.42
CA ASP A 205 15.80 -3.66 -9.04
C ASP A 205 16.80 -3.23 -7.95
N PRO A 206 16.76 -3.83 -6.76
CA PRO A 206 17.63 -3.44 -5.64
C PRO A 206 19.11 -3.82 -5.85
N ILE A 207 19.41 -4.56 -6.92
CA ILE A 207 20.75 -5.08 -7.23
C ILE A 207 21.36 -4.35 -8.42
N ASP A 208 20.54 -3.95 -9.40
CA ASP A 208 20.95 -3.37 -10.67
C ASP A 208 20.14 -2.10 -10.99
N ALA A 209 20.77 -0.94 -10.80
CA ALA A 209 20.14 0.37 -11.03
C ALA A 209 19.68 0.59 -12.50
N SER A 210 20.18 -0.21 -13.44
CA SER A 210 19.70 -0.13 -14.82
C SER A 210 18.31 -0.74 -15.02
N ARG A 211 17.82 -1.54 -14.07
CA ARG A 211 16.59 -2.33 -14.21
C ARG A 211 15.44 -1.79 -13.40
N VAL A 212 14.30 -1.67 -14.05
CA VAL A 212 13.03 -1.32 -13.42
C VAL A 212 11.93 -2.18 -14.03
N TYR A 213 11.06 -2.73 -13.20
CA TYR A 213 9.97 -3.60 -13.60
C TYR A 213 8.63 -2.94 -13.31
N ALA A 214 7.68 -3.03 -14.23
CA ALA A 214 6.31 -2.59 -14.02
C ALA A 214 5.33 -3.70 -14.39
N VAL A 215 4.29 -3.87 -13.56
CA VAL A 215 3.30 -4.93 -13.71
C VAL A 215 1.91 -4.41 -13.34
N TRP A 216 0.88 -4.88 -14.06
CA TRP A 216 -0.52 -4.49 -13.84
C TRP A 216 -1.46 -5.53 -14.46
N ASN A 217 -2.77 -5.40 -14.24
CA ASN A 217 -3.76 -6.15 -14.99
C ASN A 217 -4.41 -5.31 -16.08
N ARG A 218 -4.78 -5.95 -17.20
CA ARG A 218 -5.44 -5.31 -18.36
C ARG A 218 -6.73 -6.04 -18.65
N LEU A 219 -7.86 -5.40 -18.36
CA LEU A 219 -9.20 -5.97 -18.49
C LEU A 219 -9.79 -5.70 -19.88
N ASP A 220 -10.50 -6.69 -20.42
CA ASP A 220 -11.39 -6.52 -21.58
C ASP A 220 -12.84 -6.24 -21.14
N ARG A 221 -13.74 -5.99 -22.12
CA ARG A 221 -15.17 -5.73 -21.85
C ARG A 221 -15.92 -6.93 -21.25
N LEU A 222 -15.37 -8.12 -21.34
CA LEU A 222 -15.95 -9.33 -20.74
C LEU A 222 -15.43 -9.54 -19.30
N GLY A 223 -14.49 -8.71 -18.87
CA GLY A 223 -13.84 -8.81 -17.56
C GLY A 223 -12.77 -9.89 -17.50
N ASN A 224 -12.27 -10.38 -18.62
CA ASN A 224 -11.04 -11.17 -18.65
C ASN A 224 -9.84 -10.26 -18.60
N GLY A 225 -8.72 -10.76 -18.09
CA GLY A 225 -7.53 -9.94 -18.05
C GLY A 225 -6.25 -10.67 -17.69
N PRO A 226 -5.22 -10.55 -18.54
CA PRO A 226 -3.88 -11.02 -18.23
C PRO A 226 -3.17 -10.11 -17.22
N THR A 227 -2.07 -10.63 -16.65
CA THR A 227 -1.01 -9.82 -16.05
C THR A 227 -0.14 -9.26 -17.16
N MET A 228 -0.09 -7.93 -17.26
CA MET A 228 0.82 -7.22 -18.16
C MET A 228 2.12 -6.88 -17.43
N PHE A 229 3.20 -6.85 -18.19
CA PHE A 229 4.55 -6.60 -17.71
C PHE A 229 5.34 -5.81 -18.73
N THR A 230 6.19 -4.91 -18.27
CA THR A 230 7.27 -4.31 -19.03
C THR A 230 8.46 -4.07 -18.12
N ARG A 231 9.63 -3.86 -18.70
CA ARG A 231 10.86 -3.51 -17.98
C ARG A 231 11.66 -2.45 -18.71
N SER A 232 12.43 -1.72 -17.95
CA SER A 232 13.54 -0.90 -18.42
C SER A 232 14.86 -1.63 -18.14
N THR A 233 15.85 -1.42 -19.01
CA THR A 233 17.23 -1.90 -18.85
C THR A 233 18.25 -0.75 -18.89
N ASP A 234 17.77 0.49 -18.80
CA ASP A 234 18.57 1.71 -18.86
C ASP A 234 18.22 2.73 -17.73
N GLY A 235 17.70 2.22 -16.60
CA GLY A 235 17.33 3.04 -15.45
C GLY A 235 16.08 3.87 -15.68
N GLY A 236 15.09 3.34 -16.39
CA GLY A 236 13.79 3.98 -16.63
C GLY A 236 13.80 5.06 -17.69
N ARG A 237 14.87 5.16 -18.53
CA ARG A 237 14.91 6.11 -19.65
C ARG A 237 14.08 5.64 -20.83
N SER A 238 14.12 4.34 -21.09
CA SER A 238 13.29 3.68 -22.09
C SER A 238 12.69 2.38 -21.53
N TRP A 239 11.64 1.88 -22.17
CA TRP A 239 10.89 0.71 -21.74
C TRP A 239 10.63 -0.23 -22.92
N GLU A 240 10.71 -1.53 -22.66
CA GLU A 240 10.29 -2.55 -23.62
C GLU A 240 8.79 -2.45 -23.89
N ALA A 241 8.33 -3.00 -25.01
CA ALA A 241 6.88 -3.10 -25.27
C ALA A 241 6.20 -3.96 -24.20
N ALA A 242 5.08 -3.47 -23.66
CA ALA A 242 4.30 -4.19 -22.66
C ALA A 242 3.76 -5.51 -23.23
N ARG A 243 3.87 -6.60 -22.46
CA ARG A 243 3.45 -7.95 -22.84
C ARG A 243 2.77 -8.69 -21.70
N ALA A 244 1.93 -9.65 -22.03
CA ALA A 244 1.35 -10.54 -21.04
C ALA A 244 2.39 -11.55 -20.53
N ILE A 245 2.50 -11.68 -19.19
CA ILE A 245 3.34 -12.70 -18.53
C ILE A 245 2.51 -13.80 -17.87
N VAL A 246 1.25 -13.49 -17.54
CA VAL A 246 0.25 -14.48 -17.13
C VAL A 246 -1.00 -14.26 -17.97
N THR A 247 -1.36 -15.23 -18.79
CA THR A 247 -2.71 -15.30 -19.35
C THR A 247 -3.47 -16.31 -18.48
N PRO A 248 -4.46 -15.87 -17.69
CA PRO A 248 -5.12 -16.74 -16.76
C PRO A 248 -5.82 -17.86 -17.54
N ARG A 249 -5.48 -19.08 -17.19
CA ARG A 249 -6.17 -20.26 -17.72
C ARG A 249 -7.32 -20.57 -16.80
N ALA A 250 -8.49 -20.70 -17.36
CA ALA A 250 -9.66 -21.10 -16.63
C ALA A 250 -9.41 -22.40 -15.86
N PHE A 251 -9.79 -22.43 -14.59
CA PHE A 251 -9.68 -23.62 -13.74
C PHE A 251 -10.50 -24.80 -14.30
N ALA A 252 -11.65 -24.50 -14.89
CA ALA A 252 -12.50 -25.43 -15.60
C ALA A 252 -12.89 -24.83 -16.97
N PRO A 253 -12.04 -24.95 -18.02
CA PRO A 253 -12.23 -24.23 -19.27
C PRO A 253 -13.58 -24.43 -19.96
N SER A 254 -14.18 -25.60 -19.81
CA SER A 254 -15.48 -25.94 -20.42
C SER A 254 -16.68 -25.22 -19.80
N VAL A 255 -16.53 -24.63 -18.61
CA VAL A 255 -17.61 -23.97 -17.85
C VAL A 255 -17.23 -22.58 -17.33
N THR A 256 -16.00 -22.14 -17.61
CA THR A 256 -15.52 -20.81 -17.15
C THR A 256 -16.03 -19.73 -18.06
N GLU A 257 -16.77 -18.78 -17.47
CA GLU A 257 -17.33 -17.61 -18.14
C GLU A 257 -16.31 -16.48 -18.23
N ARG A 258 -15.40 -16.38 -17.24
CA ARG A 258 -14.42 -15.31 -17.13
C ARG A 258 -13.22 -15.75 -16.27
N SER A 259 -12.03 -15.28 -16.66
CA SER A 259 -10.82 -15.45 -15.87
C SER A 259 -9.96 -14.18 -15.93
N THR A 260 -9.51 -13.68 -14.77
CA THR A 260 -8.71 -12.45 -14.68
C THR A 260 -7.68 -12.55 -13.56
N THR A 261 -6.60 -11.77 -13.70
CA THR A 261 -5.62 -11.50 -12.65
C THR A 261 -5.84 -10.10 -12.08
N ILE A 262 -5.45 -9.85 -10.81
CA ILE A 262 -5.44 -8.53 -10.19
C ILE A 262 -4.44 -8.49 -9.03
N GLY A 263 -4.00 -7.29 -8.64
CA GLY A 263 -3.09 -7.09 -7.49
C GLY A 263 -1.69 -7.65 -7.75
N ASN A 264 -1.23 -7.51 -8.98
CA ASN A 264 0.10 -7.93 -9.39
C ASN A 264 1.18 -7.14 -8.68
N ARG A 265 2.20 -7.81 -8.15
CA ARG A 265 3.33 -7.17 -7.48
C ARG A 265 4.59 -8.01 -7.61
N ILE A 266 5.65 -7.40 -8.14
CA ILE A 266 6.96 -8.04 -8.31
C ILE A 266 7.86 -7.71 -7.13
N VAL A 267 8.65 -8.69 -6.71
CA VAL A 267 9.84 -8.52 -5.87
C VAL A 267 11.04 -9.15 -6.55
N VAL A 268 12.24 -8.60 -6.26
CA VAL A 268 13.53 -9.16 -6.66
C VAL A 268 14.19 -9.77 -5.43
N LEU A 269 14.64 -11.00 -5.49
CA LEU A 269 15.33 -11.64 -4.39
C LEU A 269 16.74 -11.08 -4.25
N GLU A 270 17.01 -10.42 -3.12
CA GLU A 270 18.29 -9.75 -2.88
C GLU A 270 19.40 -10.69 -2.41
N GLY A 271 19.03 -11.85 -1.87
CA GLY A 271 19.96 -12.82 -1.31
C GLY A 271 19.52 -14.26 -1.50
N GLY A 272 20.21 -15.16 -0.77
CA GLY A 272 19.97 -16.59 -0.85
C GLY A 272 20.43 -17.22 -2.18
N PRO A 273 20.08 -18.51 -2.41
CA PRO A 273 20.50 -19.25 -3.59
C PRO A 273 19.85 -18.76 -4.90
N TRP A 274 18.78 -17.99 -4.80
CA TRP A 274 17.97 -17.49 -5.92
C TRP A 274 18.14 -15.97 -6.13
N ARG A 275 19.26 -15.40 -5.69
CA ARG A 275 19.52 -13.95 -5.82
C ARG A 275 19.36 -13.50 -7.28
N GLY A 276 18.60 -12.42 -7.48
CA GLY A 276 18.24 -11.87 -8.79
C GLY A 276 16.99 -12.47 -9.42
N ALA A 277 16.40 -13.51 -8.82
CA ALA A 277 15.11 -14.02 -9.28
C ALA A 277 13.99 -13.00 -9.03
N LEU A 278 13.05 -12.95 -9.96
CA LEU A 278 11.82 -12.18 -9.83
C LEU A 278 10.68 -13.11 -9.38
N VAL A 279 9.85 -12.65 -8.47
CA VAL A 279 8.58 -13.30 -8.11
C VAL A 279 7.46 -12.28 -8.23
N ASN A 280 6.46 -12.58 -9.06
CA ASN A 280 5.22 -11.80 -9.17
C ASN A 280 4.10 -12.57 -8.49
N VAL A 281 3.48 -11.95 -7.48
CA VAL A 281 2.25 -12.45 -6.85
C VAL A 281 1.03 -11.75 -7.43
N TYR A 282 -0.10 -12.44 -7.48
CA TYR A 282 -1.38 -11.89 -7.93
C TYR A 282 -2.55 -12.73 -7.40
N THR A 283 -3.74 -12.17 -7.47
CA THR A 283 -4.98 -12.93 -7.31
C THR A 283 -5.55 -13.28 -8.67
N GLN A 284 -5.77 -14.57 -8.92
CA GLN A 284 -6.57 -15.06 -10.03
C GLN A 284 -8.02 -15.23 -9.57
N THR A 285 -8.94 -14.67 -10.36
CA THR A 285 -10.38 -14.83 -10.17
C THR A 285 -10.96 -15.54 -11.38
N ASP A 286 -11.58 -16.69 -11.16
CA ASP A 286 -12.33 -17.45 -12.15
C ASP A 286 -13.81 -17.41 -11.80
N VAL A 287 -14.67 -17.16 -12.80
CA VAL A 287 -16.14 -17.24 -12.67
C VAL A 287 -16.60 -18.39 -13.55
N ALA A 288 -17.29 -19.36 -12.95
CA ALA A 288 -17.79 -20.56 -13.63
C ALA A 288 -19.12 -20.98 -13.02
N ASN A 289 -20.16 -21.18 -13.85
CA ASN A 289 -21.51 -21.54 -13.42
C ASN A 289 -22.06 -20.63 -12.30
N GLY A 290 -21.82 -19.32 -12.41
CA GLY A 290 -22.23 -18.33 -11.40
C GLY A 290 -21.41 -18.37 -10.10
N MET A 291 -20.43 -19.27 -9.96
CA MET A 291 -19.54 -19.32 -8.80
C MET A 291 -18.25 -18.57 -9.09
N THR A 292 -17.76 -17.86 -8.08
CA THR A 292 -16.47 -17.18 -8.11
C THR A 292 -15.45 -17.93 -7.27
N ILE A 293 -14.33 -18.25 -7.88
CA ILE A 293 -13.20 -18.90 -7.20
C ILE A 293 -12.00 -17.96 -7.29
N ARG A 294 -11.40 -17.65 -6.14
CA ARG A 294 -10.21 -16.82 -6.05
C ARG A 294 -9.03 -17.58 -5.47
N ARG A 295 -7.86 -17.31 -6.02
CA ARG A 295 -6.58 -17.89 -5.60
C ARG A 295 -5.51 -16.82 -5.57
N VAL A 296 -4.71 -16.81 -4.52
CA VAL A 296 -3.42 -16.15 -4.54
C VAL A 296 -2.44 -17.09 -5.24
N ALA A 297 -1.81 -16.60 -6.29
CA ALA A 297 -0.88 -17.36 -7.12
C ALA A 297 0.38 -16.54 -7.37
N ALA A 298 1.46 -17.22 -7.78
CA ALA A 298 2.73 -16.57 -8.11
C ALA A 298 3.32 -17.18 -9.39
N VAL A 299 4.10 -16.35 -10.10
CA VAL A 299 5.01 -16.78 -11.17
C VAL A 299 6.40 -16.24 -10.87
N HIS A 300 7.45 -16.94 -11.33
CA HIS A 300 8.83 -16.51 -11.14
C HIS A 300 9.59 -16.46 -12.46
N SER A 301 10.67 -15.66 -12.46
CA SER A 301 11.62 -15.52 -13.57
C SER A 301 13.04 -15.57 -13.05
N PHE A 302 13.92 -16.31 -13.73
CA PHE A 302 15.36 -16.41 -13.43
C PHE A 302 16.24 -15.66 -14.43
N ASP A 303 15.64 -14.99 -15.40
CA ASP A 303 16.28 -14.29 -16.50
C ASP A 303 15.81 -12.83 -16.61
N GLN A 304 15.54 -12.21 -15.43
CA GLN A 304 15.20 -10.80 -15.32
C GLN A 304 13.89 -10.44 -16.08
N GLY A 305 12.94 -11.37 -16.08
CA GLY A 305 11.64 -11.18 -16.67
C GLY A 305 11.57 -11.49 -18.16
N LEU A 306 12.60 -12.08 -18.80
CA LEU A 306 12.51 -12.53 -20.19
C LEU A 306 11.51 -13.65 -20.34
N THR A 307 11.61 -14.67 -19.47
CA THR A 307 10.65 -15.78 -19.39
C THR A 307 10.07 -15.93 -18.00
N TRP A 308 8.88 -16.51 -17.92
CA TRP A 308 8.14 -16.69 -16.67
C TRP A 308 7.65 -18.13 -16.55
N SER A 309 7.65 -18.63 -15.32
CA SER A 309 7.17 -19.97 -15.00
C SER A 309 5.67 -20.13 -15.22
N ALA A 310 5.20 -21.39 -15.22
CA ALA A 310 3.80 -21.66 -14.93
C ALA A 310 3.44 -21.17 -13.51
N PRO A 311 2.16 -20.78 -13.24
CA PRO A 311 1.71 -20.36 -11.93
C PRO A 311 1.87 -21.43 -10.86
N SER A 312 2.35 -21.03 -9.67
CA SER A 312 2.31 -21.80 -8.43
C SER A 312 1.17 -21.28 -7.54
N LEU A 313 0.49 -22.18 -6.81
CA LEU A 313 -0.57 -21.80 -5.89
C LEU A 313 0.03 -21.40 -4.54
N VAL A 314 -0.18 -20.14 -4.13
CA VAL A 314 0.13 -19.66 -2.78
C VAL A 314 -0.96 -20.08 -1.80
N GLY A 315 -2.22 -19.93 -2.20
CA GLY A 315 -3.36 -20.35 -1.40
C GLY A 315 -4.70 -19.96 -2.02
N GLN A 316 -5.77 -20.59 -1.59
CA GLN A 316 -7.11 -20.09 -1.90
C GLN A 316 -7.33 -18.78 -1.16
N LEU A 317 -7.95 -17.80 -1.80
CA LEU A 317 -8.34 -16.55 -1.16
C LEU A 317 -9.81 -16.65 -0.74
N ARG A 318 -10.05 -16.64 0.58
CA ARG A 318 -11.38 -16.84 1.19
C ARG A 318 -11.81 -15.61 1.98
N SER A 319 -11.54 -14.43 1.47
CA SER A 319 -11.99 -13.18 2.09
C SER A 319 -13.48 -13.00 1.92
N VAL A 320 -14.12 -12.46 2.96
CA VAL A 320 -15.54 -12.02 2.97
C VAL A 320 -15.65 -10.50 2.91
N GLY A 321 -14.50 -9.78 3.02
CA GLY A 321 -14.43 -8.32 3.07
C GLY A 321 -14.90 -7.76 4.40
N THR A 322 -14.53 -6.50 4.64
CA THR A 322 -14.81 -5.79 5.89
C THR A 322 -16.11 -5.01 5.79
N ARG A 323 -16.90 -5.10 6.85
CA ARG A 323 -18.18 -4.35 7.00
C ARG A 323 -18.33 -3.92 8.45
N ASP A 324 -19.01 -2.82 8.65
CA ASP A 324 -19.59 -2.45 9.92
C ASP A 324 -20.62 -3.51 10.34
N ALA A 325 -20.42 -4.10 11.51
CA ALA A 325 -21.30 -5.15 12.02
C ALA A 325 -22.69 -4.63 12.42
N ALA A 326 -22.80 -3.37 12.83
CA ALA A 326 -24.04 -2.76 13.27
C ALA A 326 -24.93 -2.34 12.08
N THR A 327 -24.35 -1.74 11.04
CA THR A 327 -25.10 -1.13 9.92
C THR A 327 -25.00 -1.93 8.63
N GLY A 328 -24.03 -2.83 8.50
CA GLY A 328 -23.71 -3.52 7.25
C GLY A 328 -22.97 -2.65 6.22
N VAL A 329 -22.64 -1.40 6.54
CA VAL A 329 -21.89 -0.50 5.65
C VAL A 329 -20.54 -1.13 5.30
N ARG A 330 -20.22 -1.12 4.03
CA ARG A 330 -18.99 -1.75 3.52
C ARG A 330 -17.78 -0.83 3.73
N VAL A 331 -16.67 -1.41 4.19
CA VAL A 331 -15.33 -0.86 4.02
C VAL A 331 -14.78 -1.37 2.68
N ARG A 332 -14.26 -0.48 1.85
CA ARG A 332 -13.47 -0.86 0.69
C ARG A 332 -12.04 -1.11 1.15
N ASP A 333 -11.65 -2.35 1.26
CA ASP A 333 -10.49 -2.83 2.01
C ASP A 333 -9.42 -3.51 1.15
N GLY A 334 -9.55 -3.48 -0.19
CA GLY A 334 -8.57 -4.13 -1.08
C GLY A 334 -8.44 -5.65 -0.89
N ASN A 335 -9.47 -6.33 -0.38
CA ASN A 335 -9.46 -7.72 0.08
C ASN A 335 -9.07 -8.79 -0.96
N ILE A 336 -8.88 -8.39 -2.21
CA ILE A 336 -8.41 -9.27 -3.31
C ILE A 336 -6.96 -8.93 -3.72
N LEU A 337 -6.26 -8.08 -3.00
CA LEU A 337 -4.90 -7.63 -3.33
C LEU A 337 -3.91 -8.24 -2.34
N PRO A 338 -3.09 -9.22 -2.77
CA PRO A 338 -2.03 -9.76 -1.92
C PRO A 338 -0.86 -8.78 -1.83
N ALA A 339 -0.17 -8.79 -0.71
CA ALA A 339 1.10 -8.09 -0.51
C ALA A 339 2.26 -9.09 -0.49
N ILE A 340 3.45 -8.69 -0.96
CA ILE A 340 4.64 -9.53 -1.05
C ILE A 340 5.89 -8.75 -0.59
N ALA A 341 6.81 -9.43 0.07
CA ALA A 341 8.14 -8.93 0.40
C ALA A 341 9.17 -10.06 0.39
N THR A 342 10.46 -9.71 0.29
CA THR A 342 11.57 -10.65 0.39
C THR A 342 12.42 -10.39 1.61
N ALA A 343 12.97 -11.46 2.20
CA ALA A 343 13.97 -11.39 3.25
C ALA A 343 15.39 -11.44 2.67
N PRO A 344 16.41 -10.99 3.41
CA PRO A 344 17.81 -11.04 2.99
C PRO A 344 18.33 -12.45 2.67
N ASP A 345 17.72 -13.48 3.24
CA ASP A 345 18.04 -14.90 2.97
C ASP A 345 17.38 -15.45 1.70
N GLY A 346 16.55 -14.64 1.01
CA GLY A 346 15.79 -15.03 -0.18
C GLY A 346 14.42 -15.66 0.12
N THR A 347 14.00 -15.69 1.39
CA THR A 347 12.63 -16.08 1.73
C THR A 347 11.64 -15.05 1.21
N VAL A 348 10.59 -15.52 0.55
CA VAL A 348 9.49 -14.68 0.04
C VAL A 348 8.28 -14.82 0.96
N TRP A 349 7.69 -13.70 1.36
CA TRP A 349 6.52 -13.63 2.21
C TRP A 349 5.34 -13.01 1.47
N VAL A 350 4.16 -13.63 1.57
CA VAL A 350 2.92 -13.14 0.97
C VAL A 350 1.84 -13.03 2.03
N ALA A 351 1.21 -11.85 2.14
CA ALA A 351 0.12 -11.56 3.08
C ALA A 351 -1.18 -11.24 2.32
N TRP A 352 -2.33 -11.66 2.88
CA TRP A 352 -3.65 -11.35 2.34
C TRP A 352 -4.73 -11.45 3.41
N GLN A 353 -5.95 -11.01 3.10
CA GLN A 353 -7.13 -11.16 3.95
C GLN A 353 -7.82 -12.50 3.71
N ASP A 354 -8.20 -13.20 4.79
CA ASP A 354 -8.84 -14.51 4.66
C ASP A 354 -9.68 -14.86 5.89
N ALA A 355 -10.90 -15.29 5.68
CA ALA A 355 -11.84 -15.59 6.75
C ALA A 355 -11.80 -17.07 7.22
N ARG A 356 -10.93 -17.93 6.66
CA ARG A 356 -10.86 -19.37 7.02
C ARG A 356 -10.57 -19.63 8.49
N PHE A 357 -9.86 -18.70 9.15
CA PHE A 357 -9.47 -18.82 10.56
C PHE A 357 -10.53 -18.33 11.54
N ASN A 358 -11.59 -17.67 11.04
CA ASN A 358 -12.70 -17.10 11.81
C ASN A 358 -14.05 -17.69 11.35
N ALA A 359 -14.07 -18.97 11.02
CA ALA A 359 -15.26 -19.72 10.57
C ALA A 359 -16.00 -19.06 9.38
N GLY A 360 -15.32 -18.26 8.55
CA GLY A 360 -15.91 -17.60 7.38
C GLY A 360 -16.77 -16.38 7.70
N THR A 361 -16.67 -15.83 8.88
CA THR A 361 -17.51 -14.70 9.31
C THR A 361 -16.82 -13.34 9.18
N ARG A 362 -15.49 -13.30 9.29
CA ARG A 362 -14.67 -12.09 9.22
C ARG A 362 -13.27 -12.43 8.79
N ASP A 363 -12.59 -11.49 8.17
CA ASP A 363 -11.23 -11.67 7.70
C ASP A 363 -10.20 -11.56 8.85
N ALA A 364 -9.19 -12.41 8.77
CA ALA A 364 -7.92 -12.31 9.48
C ALA A 364 -6.82 -11.91 8.48
N ILE A 365 -5.67 -11.47 8.96
CA ILE A 365 -4.47 -11.32 8.16
C ILE A 365 -3.73 -12.65 8.12
N VAL A 366 -3.52 -13.16 6.90
CA VAL A 366 -2.95 -14.47 6.63
C VAL A 366 -1.62 -14.31 5.92
N LEU A 367 -0.66 -15.17 6.25
CA LEU A 367 0.69 -15.17 5.73
C LEU A 367 1.09 -16.57 5.23
N ALA A 368 1.78 -16.62 4.09
CA ALA A 368 2.50 -17.79 3.60
C ALA A 368 3.91 -17.40 3.17
N ARG A 369 4.83 -18.39 3.15
CA ARG A 369 6.22 -18.16 2.73
C ARG A 369 6.71 -19.19 1.73
N SER A 370 7.67 -18.78 0.91
CA SER A 370 8.44 -19.63 0.00
C SER A 370 9.93 -19.45 0.27
N ILE A 371 10.69 -20.54 0.23
CA ILE A 371 12.15 -20.55 0.35
C ILE A 371 12.85 -20.94 -0.96
N ASP A 372 12.08 -21.12 -2.02
CA ASP A 372 12.52 -21.63 -3.31
C ASP A 372 12.12 -20.72 -4.49
N ALA A 373 12.11 -19.41 -4.26
CA ALA A 373 11.74 -18.38 -5.23
C ALA A 373 10.30 -18.54 -5.79
N GLY A 374 9.35 -18.89 -4.93
CA GLY A 374 7.93 -18.97 -5.30
C GLY A 374 7.53 -20.25 -6.02
N ARG A 375 8.38 -21.29 -6.04
CA ARG A 375 8.04 -22.59 -6.63
C ARG A 375 7.08 -23.38 -5.76
N SER A 376 7.28 -23.34 -4.46
CA SER A 376 6.41 -23.93 -3.45
C SER A 376 6.16 -22.99 -2.28
N TRP A 377 5.09 -23.23 -1.54
CA TRP A 377 4.61 -22.33 -0.48
C TRP A 377 4.22 -23.12 0.76
N SER A 378 4.44 -22.51 1.92
CA SER A 378 3.94 -23.06 3.19
C SER A 378 2.41 -23.00 3.24
N GLU A 379 1.82 -23.83 4.11
CA GLU A 379 0.42 -23.65 4.49
C GLU A 379 0.21 -22.22 5.05
N PRO A 380 -0.91 -21.57 4.70
CA PRO A 380 -1.26 -20.27 5.24
C PRO A 380 -1.50 -20.30 6.75
N MET A 381 -1.09 -19.23 7.44
CA MET A 381 -1.32 -19.05 8.88
C MET A 381 -1.88 -17.66 9.17
N ALA A 382 -2.77 -17.53 10.14
CA ALA A 382 -3.26 -16.23 10.60
C ALA A 382 -2.27 -15.63 11.61
N ILE A 383 -1.90 -14.37 11.39
CA ILE A 383 -0.85 -13.70 12.16
C ILE A 383 -1.35 -12.55 13.04
N ASN A 384 -2.51 -11.95 12.77
CA ASN A 384 -3.12 -10.97 13.67
C ASN A 384 -3.63 -11.63 14.95
N ARG A 385 -3.50 -10.93 16.07
CA ARG A 385 -3.83 -11.47 17.38
C ARG A 385 -5.33 -11.64 17.60
N GLU A 386 -6.09 -10.58 17.31
CA GLU A 386 -7.52 -10.56 17.62
C GLU A 386 -8.31 -11.35 16.56
N ALA A 387 -8.91 -12.46 17.01
CA ALA A 387 -9.73 -13.31 16.14
C ALA A 387 -11.15 -12.76 16.00
N ASP A 388 -11.62 -11.98 16.97
CA ASP A 388 -12.98 -11.48 17.03
C ASP A 388 -13.18 -10.13 16.35
N ALA A 389 -12.12 -9.53 15.82
CA ALA A 389 -12.15 -8.32 15.01
C ALA A 389 -11.83 -8.62 13.54
N ALA A 390 -12.51 -7.94 12.62
CA ALA A 390 -12.14 -7.96 11.21
C ALA A 390 -10.83 -7.19 11.01
N ALA A 391 -9.84 -7.82 10.36
CA ALA A 391 -8.56 -7.21 10.02
C ALA A 391 -8.44 -7.07 8.49
N PHE A 392 -7.90 -5.92 8.02
CA PHE A 392 -7.94 -5.58 6.61
C PHE A 392 -6.75 -4.75 6.13
N THR A 393 -6.60 -4.67 4.79
CA THR A 393 -5.56 -3.94 4.05
C THR A 393 -4.14 -4.24 4.54
N PRO A 394 -3.67 -5.51 4.48
CA PRO A 394 -2.33 -5.85 4.91
C PRO A 394 -1.26 -5.36 3.93
N VAL A 395 -0.11 -4.93 4.47
CA VAL A 395 1.14 -4.80 3.75
C VAL A 395 2.25 -5.50 4.52
N VAL A 396 3.12 -6.22 3.82
CA VAL A 396 4.27 -6.93 4.40
C VAL A 396 5.58 -6.27 3.96
N HIS A 397 6.51 -6.17 4.87
CA HIS A 397 7.88 -5.72 4.63
C HIS A 397 8.85 -6.53 5.51
N VAL A 398 10.07 -6.76 5.03
CA VAL A 398 11.12 -7.43 5.80
C VAL A 398 12.30 -6.48 5.98
N ARG A 399 12.74 -6.31 7.22
CA ARG A 399 13.92 -5.50 7.57
C ARG A 399 15.21 -6.20 7.14
N ALA A 400 16.30 -5.43 7.08
CA ALA A 400 17.63 -5.94 6.74
C ALA A 400 18.16 -7.01 7.71
N ASP A 401 17.66 -7.07 8.96
CA ASP A 401 17.99 -8.11 9.95
C ASP A 401 17.11 -9.37 9.82
N GLY A 402 16.23 -9.45 8.82
CA GLY A 402 15.33 -10.57 8.57
C GLY A 402 14.01 -10.52 9.36
N ARG A 403 13.78 -9.50 10.20
CA ARG A 403 12.49 -9.36 10.88
C ARG A 403 11.38 -9.03 9.91
N VAL A 404 10.36 -9.88 9.87
CA VAL A 404 9.14 -9.67 9.09
C VAL A 404 8.22 -8.71 9.85
N GLY A 405 7.65 -7.73 9.16
CA GLY A 405 6.60 -6.85 9.67
C GLY A 405 5.40 -6.87 8.75
N VAL A 406 4.20 -6.91 9.33
CA VAL A 406 2.92 -6.81 8.62
C VAL A 406 2.08 -5.72 9.28
N LEU A 407 1.81 -4.66 8.52
CA LEU A 407 0.92 -3.58 8.94
C LEU A 407 -0.48 -3.88 8.43
N HIS A 408 -1.49 -3.64 9.26
CA HIS A 408 -2.89 -3.79 8.89
C HIS A 408 -3.77 -2.87 9.74
N TYR A 409 -5.00 -2.64 9.29
CA TYR A 409 -6.06 -2.06 10.12
C TYR A 409 -6.92 -3.17 10.73
N ASP A 410 -7.59 -2.90 11.85
CA ASP A 410 -8.68 -3.72 12.36
C ASP A 410 -9.73 -2.91 13.12
N LEU A 411 -10.84 -3.59 13.47
CA LEU A 411 -12.01 -3.00 14.13
C LEU A 411 -12.14 -3.47 15.58
N ARG A 412 -11.04 -3.81 16.28
CA ARG A 412 -11.09 -4.38 17.64
C ARG A 412 -11.65 -3.43 18.72
N HIS A 413 -11.57 -2.13 18.49
CA HIS A 413 -12.13 -1.12 19.40
C HIS A 413 -13.46 -0.56 18.91
N ASP A 414 -14.03 -1.15 17.86
CA ASP A 414 -15.38 -0.80 17.43
C ASP A 414 -16.44 -1.25 18.45
N THR A 415 -17.56 -0.54 18.45
CA THR A 415 -18.67 -0.77 19.35
C THR A 415 -19.95 -1.00 18.54
N PRO A 416 -21.02 -1.57 19.12
CA PRO A 416 -22.29 -1.72 18.43
C PRO A 416 -23.03 -0.41 18.10
N ALA A 417 -22.43 0.76 18.35
CA ALA A 417 -23.03 2.05 18.02
C ALA A 417 -23.13 2.21 16.49
N PRO A 418 -24.32 2.51 15.94
CA PRO A 418 -24.51 2.51 14.48
C PRO A 418 -23.98 3.77 13.78
N ASP A 419 -23.53 4.76 14.51
CA ASP A 419 -23.04 6.05 14.04
C ASP A 419 -21.52 6.17 14.05
N THR A 420 -20.81 5.13 14.49
CA THR A 420 -19.34 5.06 14.51
C THR A 420 -18.84 3.71 14.03
N LEU A 421 -17.66 3.69 13.41
CA LEU A 421 -16.92 2.49 13.03
C LEU A 421 -15.44 2.68 13.37
N MET A 422 -15.07 2.32 14.60
CA MET A 422 -13.72 2.60 15.13
C MET A 422 -12.68 1.62 14.58
N ALA A 423 -11.63 2.17 13.98
CA ALA A 423 -10.53 1.41 13.41
C ALA A 423 -9.19 1.84 14.00
N ASP A 424 -8.26 0.89 14.06
CA ASP A 424 -6.88 1.08 14.48
C ASP A 424 -5.91 0.49 13.48
N ALA A 425 -4.70 1.04 13.42
CA ALA A 425 -3.57 0.47 12.69
C ALA A 425 -2.65 -0.32 13.63
N TRP A 426 -2.24 -1.52 13.21
CA TRP A 426 -1.41 -2.44 13.99
C TRP A 426 -0.23 -2.94 13.17
N LEU A 427 0.92 -3.05 13.81
CA LEU A 427 2.12 -3.68 13.26
C LEU A 427 2.39 -5.00 13.98
N VAL A 428 2.37 -6.09 13.24
CA VAL A 428 2.70 -7.44 13.73
C VAL A 428 4.07 -7.82 13.22
N THR A 429 4.99 -8.22 14.10
CA THR A 429 6.38 -8.54 13.73
C THR A 429 6.84 -9.89 14.24
N SER A 430 7.74 -10.54 13.50
CA SER A 430 8.35 -11.82 13.87
C SER A 430 9.76 -11.96 13.31
N HIS A 431 10.66 -12.67 14.03
CA HIS A 431 11.96 -13.11 13.52
C HIS A 431 11.92 -14.55 12.95
N ASP A 432 11.02 -15.37 13.46
CA ASP A 432 10.96 -16.81 13.11
C ASP A 432 9.75 -17.19 12.24
N GLY A 433 8.84 -16.24 12.04
CA GLY A 433 7.59 -16.45 11.29
C GLY A 433 6.55 -17.29 12.04
N MET A 434 6.76 -17.60 13.32
CA MET A 434 5.85 -18.42 14.13
C MET A 434 5.38 -17.68 15.38
N ASN A 435 6.30 -17.00 16.07
CA ASN A 435 6.02 -16.20 17.25
C ASN A 435 5.97 -14.73 16.86
N TRP A 436 4.85 -14.09 17.18
CA TRP A 436 4.54 -12.74 16.73
C TRP A 436 4.40 -11.76 17.88
N SER A 437 4.84 -10.54 17.65
CA SER A 437 4.66 -9.41 18.55
C SER A 437 3.78 -8.39 17.85
N GLU A 438 2.73 -7.90 18.51
CA GLU A 438 1.80 -6.92 17.94
C GLU A 438 1.94 -5.60 18.69
N THR A 439 2.09 -4.50 17.92
CA THR A 439 2.27 -3.14 18.42
C THR A 439 1.23 -2.22 17.80
N HIS A 440 0.57 -1.40 18.63
CA HIS A 440 -0.34 -0.36 18.17
C HIS A 440 0.44 0.73 17.41
N VAL A 441 -0.06 1.10 16.23
CA VAL A 441 0.56 2.12 15.37
C VAL A 441 -0.18 3.44 15.48
N ALA A 442 -1.49 3.45 15.27
CA ALA A 442 -2.32 4.66 15.34
C ALA A 442 -3.79 4.31 15.56
N GLY A 443 -4.57 5.27 16.01
CA GLY A 443 -5.99 5.13 16.27
C GLY A 443 -6.34 5.13 17.77
N PRO A 444 -7.61 4.80 18.15
CA PRO A 444 -8.70 4.54 17.22
C PRO A 444 -9.19 5.82 16.51
N PHE A 445 -9.65 5.68 15.27
CA PHE A 445 -10.30 6.73 14.49
C PHE A 445 -11.60 6.19 13.86
N ASP A 446 -12.53 7.10 13.55
CA ASP A 446 -13.84 6.73 13.03
C ASP A 446 -13.84 6.61 11.51
N MET A 447 -13.98 5.39 10.99
CA MET A 447 -14.06 5.10 9.56
C MET A 447 -15.29 5.68 8.86
N THR A 448 -16.37 6.03 9.59
CA THR A 448 -17.57 6.64 8.98
C THR A 448 -17.29 8.01 8.39
N GLU A 449 -16.23 8.66 8.84
CA GLU A 449 -15.74 9.95 8.36
C GLU A 449 -14.91 9.85 7.06
N ALA A 450 -14.44 8.65 6.69
CA ALA A 450 -13.63 8.43 5.49
C ALA A 450 -14.41 8.76 4.20
N PRO A 451 -13.72 9.13 3.10
CA PRO A 451 -14.38 9.31 1.81
C PRO A 451 -15.01 8.00 1.34
N SER A 452 -16.16 8.09 0.66
CA SER A 452 -16.80 6.92 0.08
C SER A 452 -16.36 6.71 -1.36
N ALA A 453 -15.81 5.53 -1.67
CA ALA A 453 -15.39 5.12 -3.02
C ALA A 453 -15.79 3.67 -3.33
N GLY A 454 -17.08 3.37 -3.22
CA GLY A 454 -17.64 2.01 -3.27
C GLY A 454 -17.63 1.30 -1.93
N GLY A 455 -17.51 2.05 -0.85
CA GLY A 455 -17.41 1.74 0.57
C GLY A 455 -16.60 2.84 1.25
N LEU A 456 -16.50 2.82 2.58
CA LEU A 456 -15.60 3.68 3.36
C LEU A 456 -14.15 3.37 2.95
N PHE A 457 -13.34 4.37 2.65
CA PHE A 457 -12.10 4.15 1.91
C PHE A 457 -10.89 4.92 2.45
N LEU A 458 -9.87 4.20 2.87
CA LEU A 458 -8.54 4.74 3.21
C LEU A 458 -7.50 4.41 2.13
N GLY A 459 -7.76 3.35 1.36
CA GLY A 459 -6.89 2.82 0.33
C GLY A 459 -7.06 1.32 0.15
N ASP A 460 -6.76 0.83 -1.04
CA ASP A 460 -6.67 -0.61 -1.32
C ASP A 460 -5.31 -1.19 -0.85
N TYR A 461 -4.35 -0.32 -0.48
CA TYR A 461 -3.03 -0.62 0.08
C TYR A 461 -2.53 0.54 0.96
N GLN A 462 -1.43 0.33 1.66
CA GLN A 462 -0.75 1.29 2.53
C GLN A 462 0.76 1.09 2.50
N GLY A 463 1.55 2.06 3.01
CA GLY A 463 3.01 2.01 2.98
C GLY A 463 3.61 1.35 4.22
N LEU A 464 4.59 0.47 4.01
CA LEU A 464 5.46 -0.05 5.08
C LEU A 464 6.88 -0.21 4.54
N ALA A 465 7.83 0.43 5.20
CA ALA A 465 9.26 0.34 4.91
C ALA A 465 10.05 0.20 6.21
N SER A 466 11.38 0.19 6.13
CA SER A 466 12.23 0.18 7.33
C SER A 466 13.51 1.00 7.17
N THR A 467 13.99 1.55 8.29
CA THR A 467 15.31 2.18 8.40
C THR A 467 15.95 1.80 9.74
N GLY A 468 17.16 1.24 9.70
CA GLY A 468 17.81 0.68 10.89
C GLY A 468 16.91 -0.34 11.61
N ALA A 469 16.70 -0.18 12.90
CA ALA A 469 15.84 -1.03 13.73
C ALA A 469 14.34 -0.69 13.65
N HIS A 470 13.96 0.36 12.91
CA HIS A 470 12.58 0.84 12.89
C HIS A 470 11.83 0.35 11.66
N PHE A 471 10.57 -0.05 11.84
CA PHE A 471 9.57 -0.02 10.79
C PHE A 471 8.99 1.39 10.67
N VAL A 472 8.68 1.79 9.45
CA VAL A 472 8.05 3.07 9.12
C VAL A 472 6.75 2.77 8.37
N ALA A 473 5.64 3.01 9.03
CA ALA A 473 4.31 2.94 8.43
C ALA A 473 3.96 4.28 7.79
N LEU A 474 3.32 4.24 6.63
CA LEU A 474 2.63 5.39 6.03
C LEU A 474 1.17 4.99 5.86
N ILE A 475 0.29 5.61 6.63
CA ILE A 475 -1.12 5.24 6.77
C ILE A 475 -2.05 6.43 6.53
N ALA A 476 -3.25 6.14 6.06
CA ALA A 476 -4.35 7.11 6.00
C ALA A 476 -5.22 7.00 7.26
N ILE A 477 -5.56 8.14 7.85
CA ILE A 477 -6.43 8.25 9.02
C ILE A 477 -7.62 9.13 8.65
N ALA A 478 -8.83 8.67 8.96
CA ALA A 478 -10.04 9.43 8.73
C ALA A 478 -10.22 10.57 9.75
N ASN A 479 -10.70 11.70 9.28
CA ASN A 479 -10.90 12.93 10.04
C ASN A 479 -12.38 13.32 10.11
N ARG A 480 -12.79 13.94 11.22
CA ARG A 480 -14.14 14.48 11.40
C ARG A 480 -14.43 15.76 10.59
N ASP A 481 -13.45 16.28 9.87
CA ASP A 481 -13.64 17.44 8.99
C ASP A 481 -14.15 17.00 7.62
N ALA A 482 -15.38 17.34 7.28
CA ALA A 482 -15.99 17.04 6.00
C ALA A 482 -15.23 17.63 4.78
N ASN A 483 -14.41 18.65 5.00
CA ASN A 483 -13.55 19.26 3.98
C ASN A 483 -12.11 18.72 4.00
N ASN A 484 -11.80 17.80 4.91
CA ASN A 484 -10.52 17.12 5.04
C ASN A 484 -10.75 15.72 5.63
N ARG A 485 -11.26 14.81 4.82
CA ARG A 485 -11.76 13.51 5.30
C ARG A 485 -10.68 12.52 5.68
N THR A 486 -9.49 12.63 5.09
CA THR A 486 -8.35 11.78 5.45
C THR A 486 -7.05 12.56 5.36
N ASP A 487 -6.12 12.26 6.26
CA ASP A 487 -4.74 12.70 6.24
C ASP A 487 -3.79 11.51 6.27
N LEU A 488 -2.58 11.71 5.76
CA LEU A 488 -1.52 10.72 5.81
C LEU A 488 -0.54 11.00 6.94
N TYR A 489 -0.20 9.94 7.66
CA TYR A 489 0.76 9.99 8.76
C TYR A 489 1.88 8.99 8.56
N SER A 490 3.12 9.43 8.76
CA SER A 490 4.26 8.53 8.94
C SER A 490 4.44 8.22 10.42
N VAL A 491 4.59 6.94 10.74
CA VAL A 491 4.71 6.45 12.11
C VAL A 491 5.88 5.50 12.21
N ARG A 492 6.87 5.84 13.04
CA ARG A 492 8.03 4.97 13.29
C ARG A 492 7.76 4.06 14.47
N ARG A 493 8.09 2.77 14.35
CA ARG A 493 8.00 1.79 15.43
C ARG A 493 9.27 0.96 15.51
N ASP A 494 9.84 0.91 16.70
CA ASP A 494 10.90 -0.03 17.06
C ASP A 494 10.30 -1.08 17.98
N PRO A 495 10.01 -2.30 17.47
CA PRO A 495 9.42 -3.36 18.29
C PRO A 495 10.33 -3.85 19.42
N ASP A 496 11.63 -3.56 19.36
CA ASP A 496 12.63 -4.00 20.34
C ASP A 496 12.90 -2.95 21.42
N SER A 497 12.34 -1.74 21.31
CA SER A 497 12.52 -0.71 22.34
C SER A 497 11.88 -1.14 23.67
N PRO A 498 12.51 -0.82 24.83
CA PRO A 498 11.95 -1.17 26.14
C PRO A 498 10.53 -0.62 26.36
N MET A 499 10.22 0.52 25.79
CA MET A 499 8.88 1.13 25.84
C MET A 499 7.86 0.43 24.94
N ALA A 500 8.29 -0.06 23.77
CA ALA A 500 7.43 -0.87 22.92
C ALA A 500 7.15 -2.22 23.59
N GLN A 501 8.15 -2.86 24.19
CA GLN A 501 7.99 -4.14 24.90
C GLN A 501 6.95 -4.08 26.03
N ALA A 502 6.82 -2.97 26.74
CA ALA A 502 5.78 -2.79 27.76
C ALA A 502 4.35 -2.77 27.18
N ARG A 503 4.19 -2.50 25.88
CA ARG A 503 2.92 -2.46 25.15
C ARG A 503 2.77 -3.60 24.13
N VAL A 504 3.84 -4.36 23.90
CA VAL A 504 3.84 -5.49 22.96
C VAL A 504 3.10 -6.68 23.58
N ARG A 505 2.20 -7.25 22.81
CA ARG A 505 1.48 -8.48 23.17
C ARG A 505 1.97 -9.62 22.28
N HIS A 506 2.60 -10.61 22.89
CA HIS A 506 3.13 -11.78 22.19
C HIS A 506 2.05 -12.84 21.98
N HIS A 507 2.06 -13.46 20.80
CA HIS A 507 1.17 -14.57 20.45
C HIS A 507 1.81 -15.49 19.41
N ARG A 508 1.30 -16.69 19.32
CA ARG A 508 1.70 -17.65 18.28
C ARG A 508 0.76 -17.55 17.09
N ALA A 509 1.29 -17.68 15.87
CA ALA A 509 0.47 -17.74 14.67
C ALA A 509 -0.55 -18.89 14.77
N ARG A 510 -1.77 -18.62 14.31
CA ARG A 510 -2.84 -19.61 14.28
C ARG A 510 -2.72 -20.45 13.02
N THR A 511 -2.46 -21.74 13.17
CA THR A 511 -2.51 -22.71 12.09
C THR A 511 -3.97 -23.08 11.78
N MET A 512 -4.22 -23.63 10.60
CA MET A 512 -5.58 -23.99 10.18
C MET A 512 -6.30 -24.81 11.26
N PRO A 513 -7.54 -24.42 11.63
CA PRO A 513 -8.42 -25.28 12.40
C PRO A 513 -8.76 -26.54 11.59
N PRO A 514 -9.15 -27.66 12.26
CA PRO A 514 -9.69 -28.82 11.57
C PRO A 514 -10.79 -28.42 10.59
N ALA A 515 -10.92 -29.17 9.49
CA ALA A 515 -11.80 -28.86 8.37
C ALA A 515 -13.16 -28.31 8.82
N LEU A 516 -13.56 -27.18 8.24
CA LEU A 516 -14.86 -26.55 8.54
C LEU A 516 -16.01 -27.54 8.30
N PRO A 517 -17.03 -27.55 9.16
CA PRO A 517 -18.23 -28.37 8.93
C PRO A 517 -18.90 -27.99 7.60
N PRO A 518 -19.56 -28.92 6.91
CA PRO A 518 -20.14 -28.71 5.57
C PRO A 518 -21.01 -27.44 5.44
N ASN A 519 -21.73 -27.06 6.51
CA ASN A 519 -22.58 -25.87 6.55
C ASN A 519 -21.80 -24.55 6.55
N ALA A 520 -20.56 -24.55 7.06
CA ALA A 520 -19.70 -23.37 7.02
C ALA A 520 -19.09 -23.17 5.63
N ALA A 521 -18.78 -24.24 4.90
CA ALA A 521 -18.34 -24.20 3.52
C ALA A 521 -19.42 -23.62 2.58
N ALA A 522 -20.69 -23.99 2.78
CA ALA A 522 -21.82 -23.45 2.03
C ALA A 522 -22.07 -21.96 2.32
N ARG A 523 -21.96 -21.53 3.57
CA ARG A 523 -22.02 -20.09 3.94
C ARG A 523 -20.86 -19.29 3.37
N PHE A 524 -19.68 -19.89 3.30
CA PHE A 524 -18.50 -19.32 2.66
C PHE A 524 -18.73 -19.05 1.17
N ALA A 525 -19.24 -20.06 0.44
CA ALA A 525 -19.55 -19.94 -0.98
C ALA A 525 -20.65 -18.88 -1.23
N ALA A 526 -21.68 -18.83 -0.39
CA ALA A 526 -22.75 -17.85 -0.48
C ALA A 526 -22.27 -16.42 -0.20
N ALA A 527 -21.43 -16.21 0.82
CA ALA A 527 -20.87 -14.90 1.15
C ALA A 527 -19.91 -14.39 0.08
N GLN A 528 -19.06 -15.26 -0.49
CA GLN A 528 -18.19 -14.93 -1.62
C GLN A 528 -19.00 -14.56 -2.87
N HIS A 529 -20.07 -15.30 -3.14
CA HIS A 529 -20.96 -15.03 -4.28
C HIS A 529 -21.62 -13.65 -4.14
N HIS A 530 -22.16 -13.32 -2.95
CA HIS A 530 -22.79 -12.03 -2.68
C HIS A 530 -21.82 -10.86 -2.79
N ALA A 531 -20.64 -10.93 -2.16
CA ALA A 531 -19.64 -9.86 -2.19
C ALA A 531 -19.11 -9.59 -3.60
N THR A 532 -19.05 -10.61 -4.46
CA THR A 532 -18.54 -10.48 -5.84
C THR A 532 -19.61 -9.95 -6.79
N LEU A 533 -20.83 -10.48 -6.71
CA LEU A 533 -21.97 -9.97 -7.50
C LEU A 533 -22.21 -8.48 -7.19
N GLU A 534 -22.24 -8.10 -5.92
CA GLU A 534 -22.44 -6.71 -5.53
C GLU A 534 -21.28 -5.79 -5.94
N ALA A 535 -20.03 -6.23 -5.91
CA ALA A 535 -18.91 -5.43 -6.39
C ALA A 535 -18.93 -5.25 -7.90
N MET A 536 -19.40 -6.27 -8.62
CA MET A 536 -19.52 -6.25 -10.09
C MET A 536 -20.79 -5.58 -10.56
N GLU A 537 -21.94 -5.85 -9.95
CA GLU A 537 -23.20 -5.20 -10.27
C GLU A 537 -23.15 -3.70 -10.01
N ARG A 538 -22.42 -3.24 -8.99
CA ARG A 538 -22.18 -1.81 -8.78
C ARG A 538 -21.21 -1.21 -9.81
N ARG A 539 -20.20 -1.94 -10.27
CA ARG A 539 -19.38 -1.52 -11.42
C ARG A 539 -20.21 -1.47 -12.71
N VAL A 540 -21.04 -2.48 -12.96
CA VAL A 540 -21.89 -2.58 -14.17
C VAL A 540 -23.16 -1.74 -14.06
N ALA A 541 -23.85 -1.69 -12.92
CA ALA A 541 -25.09 -0.92 -12.74
C ALA A 541 -24.86 0.59 -12.54
N GLY A 542 -23.66 0.98 -12.06
CA GLY A 542 -23.19 2.36 -12.20
C GLY A 542 -23.11 2.78 -13.68
N TRP A 543 -22.96 1.81 -14.58
CA TRP A 543 -22.83 2.02 -16.03
C TRP A 543 -24.15 1.89 -16.80
N GLY A 544 -25.00 0.91 -16.47
CA GLY A 544 -26.26 0.61 -17.19
C GLY A 544 -27.43 1.55 -16.93
N ARG A 545 -27.56 2.11 -15.74
CA ARG A 545 -28.64 3.07 -15.41
C ARG A 545 -28.52 4.43 -16.10
N ARG A 546 -27.42 4.71 -16.80
CA ARG A 546 -27.19 5.97 -17.52
C ARG A 546 -27.31 5.87 -19.03
N ALA A 547 -27.32 4.66 -19.60
CA ALA A 547 -27.62 4.44 -21.02
C ALA A 547 -29.14 4.56 -21.31
N GLY A 548 -30.00 4.18 -20.36
CA GLY A 548 -31.46 4.23 -20.49
C GLY A 548 -32.11 5.59 -20.32
N ALA A 549 -31.39 6.61 -19.81
CA ALA A 549 -31.95 7.95 -19.60
C ALA A 549 -31.77 8.91 -20.81
N ARG A 550 -31.16 8.45 -21.88
CA ARG A 550 -30.96 9.26 -23.13
C ARG A 550 -31.92 8.92 -24.28
N THR A 551 -32.83 7.95 -24.11
CA THR A 551 -33.82 7.60 -25.14
C THR A 551 -35.25 8.07 -24.82
N ALA A 552 -35.43 8.91 -23.80
CA ALA A 552 -36.70 9.52 -23.48
C ALA A 552 -36.52 11.03 -23.28
N ARG A 553 -36.20 11.75 -24.35
CA ARG A 553 -36.57 13.15 -24.63
C ARG A 553 -36.35 13.45 -26.10
#